data_b990bf1e54ae0f907939f17afa66a5e5
#
_entry.id   b990bf1e54ae0f907939f17afa66a5e5
#
_cell.length_a   1.000
_cell.length_b   1.000
_cell.length_c   1.000
_cell.angle_alpha   90.00
_cell.angle_beta   90.00
_cell.angle_gamma   90.00
#
_symmetry.space_group_name_H-M   'P 1'
#
loop_
_entity.id
_entity.type
_entity.pdbx_description
1 polymer ?
#
loop_
_entity_poly.entity_id
_entity_poly.type
_entity_poly.pdbx_seq_one_letter_code
_entity_poly.pdbx_strand_id
1 'polypeptide(L)'
;MIGPQTLAFLLIGASILLILVVVIRPSITASREGKVIAFLALFIVPVVAAGVGASEHMERSEQTQFCLSCHIMEPYGRSLYVDDKSYIPAAHFQNHRIPADKACYTCHTDYAMFGTIHAKMEGLHHVYVYWLGTPMNPIRLYLPYNNRECLHCHAGARSFEDSPTHTVMIDDLKSNKISCTTSGCHDTLHNVDGLGQVKFWNPAMTRGEKDAK
;
A
#
# COMPACT_ATOMS: atom_id res chain seq x y z
N MET A 1 19.33 16.95 -6.06
CA MET A 1 18.28 16.54 -7.02
C MET A 1 16.95 17.07 -6.51
N ILE A 2 16.13 17.67 -7.39
CA ILE A 2 14.78 18.16 -7.03
C ILE A 2 13.88 16.94 -6.83
N GLY A 3 13.23 16.85 -5.66
CA GLY A 3 12.28 15.76 -5.39
C GLY A 3 11.03 15.89 -6.27
N PRO A 4 10.31 14.76 -6.56
CA PRO A 4 9.16 14.75 -7.44
C PRO A 4 8.03 15.67 -6.94
N GLN A 5 7.85 15.78 -5.63
CA GLN A 5 6.89 16.68 -5.02
C GLN A 5 7.19 18.16 -5.31
N THR A 6 8.48 18.55 -5.18
CA THR A 6 8.92 19.92 -5.53
C THR A 6 8.72 20.19 -7.01
N LEU A 7 9.02 19.21 -7.87
CA LEU A 7 8.79 19.31 -9.30
C LEU A 7 7.31 19.53 -9.63
N ALA A 8 6.40 18.77 -9.00
CA ALA A 8 4.97 18.94 -9.20
C ALA A 8 4.50 20.36 -8.84
N PHE A 9 4.93 20.90 -7.68
CA PHE A 9 4.60 22.27 -7.29
C PHE A 9 5.17 23.32 -8.24
N LEU A 10 6.38 23.15 -8.75
CA LEU A 10 6.97 24.04 -9.74
C LEU A 10 6.19 24.02 -11.07
N LEU A 11 5.78 22.85 -11.53
CA LEU A 11 4.97 22.70 -12.74
C LEU A 11 3.58 23.34 -12.58
N ILE A 12 2.92 23.15 -11.43
CA ILE A 12 1.64 23.79 -11.12
C ILE A 12 1.80 25.33 -11.11
N GLY A 13 2.81 25.83 -10.40
CA GLY A 13 3.11 27.27 -10.34
C GLY A 13 3.39 27.87 -11.72
N ALA A 14 4.20 27.20 -12.53
CA ALA A 14 4.48 27.60 -13.91
C ALA A 14 3.22 27.59 -14.78
N SER A 15 2.37 26.57 -14.65
CA SER A 15 1.09 26.48 -15.36
C SER A 15 0.18 27.67 -15.02
N ILE A 16 0.00 27.93 -13.73
CA ILE A 16 -0.83 29.07 -13.27
C ILE A 16 -0.28 30.39 -13.80
N LEU A 17 1.03 30.61 -13.71
CA LEU A 17 1.67 31.82 -14.23
C LEU A 17 1.44 32.01 -15.72
N LEU A 18 1.66 30.94 -16.51
CA LEU A 18 1.45 30.99 -17.97
C LEU A 18 -0.02 31.26 -18.32
N ILE A 19 -0.96 30.63 -17.60
CA ILE A 19 -2.39 30.88 -17.82
C ILE A 19 -2.73 32.33 -17.51
N LEU A 20 -2.24 32.87 -16.39
CA LEU A 20 -2.45 34.27 -16.04
C LEU A 20 -1.90 35.23 -17.10
N VAL A 21 -0.70 34.96 -17.64
CA VAL A 21 -0.10 35.75 -18.71
C VAL A 21 -0.98 35.75 -19.96
N VAL A 22 -1.51 34.58 -20.36
CA VAL A 22 -2.40 34.46 -21.54
C VAL A 22 -3.74 35.20 -21.29
N VAL A 23 -4.30 35.14 -20.09
CA VAL A 23 -5.55 35.82 -19.73
C VAL A 23 -5.37 37.34 -19.70
N ILE A 24 -4.28 37.84 -19.10
CA ILE A 24 -4.03 39.28 -18.98
C ILE A 24 -3.64 39.90 -20.32
N ARG A 25 -2.96 39.13 -21.20
CA ARG A 25 -2.51 39.57 -22.51
C ARG A 25 -3.03 38.66 -23.63
N PRO A 26 -4.32 38.71 -23.97
CA PRO A 26 -4.92 37.85 -24.98
C PRO A 26 -4.30 38.06 -26.38
N SER A 27 -3.67 39.22 -26.62
CA SER A 27 -2.91 39.48 -27.86
C SER A 27 -1.77 38.49 -28.12
N ILE A 28 -1.29 37.79 -27.09
CA ILE A 28 -0.27 36.74 -27.24
C ILE A 28 -0.79 35.65 -28.19
N THR A 29 -2.07 35.27 -28.07
CA THR A 29 -2.67 34.22 -28.89
C THR A 29 -2.98 34.64 -30.33
N ALA A 30 -2.68 35.90 -30.70
CA ALA A 30 -2.83 36.36 -32.08
C ALA A 30 -1.78 35.76 -33.02
N SER A 31 -0.54 35.54 -32.48
CA SER A 31 0.54 34.94 -33.26
C SER A 31 0.51 33.40 -33.20
N ARG A 32 1.19 32.74 -34.15
CA ARG A 32 1.31 31.29 -34.17
C ARG A 32 2.05 30.73 -32.96
N GLU A 33 3.14 31.37 -32.62
CA GLU A 33 3.99 31.05 -31.46
C GLU A 33 3.20 31.20 -30.14
N GLY A 34 2.42 32.28 -30.04
CA GLY A 34 1.58 32.53 -28.88
C GLY A 34 0.46 31.50 -28.72
N LYS A 35 -0.09 30.96 -29.81
CA LYS A 35 -1.05 29.85 -29.76
C LYS A 35 -0.39 28.56 -29.25
N VAL A 36 0.85 28.28 -29.68
CA VAL A 36 1.62 27.14 -29.19
C VAL A 36 1.89 27.28 -27.68
N ILE A 37 2.31 28.47 -27.23
CA ILE A 37 2.55 28.73 -25.81
C ILE A 37 1.26 28.53 -24.99
N ALA A 38 0.13 29.06 -25.48
CA ALA A 38 -1.16 28.88 -24.84
C ALA A 38 -1.58 27.40 -24.78
N PHE A 39 -1.37 26.64 -25.84
CA PHE A 39 -1.63 25.21 -25.87
C PHE A 39 -0.75 24.44 -24.84
N LEU A 40 0.54 24.73 -24.79
CA LEU A 40 1.43 24.11 -23.81
C LEU A 40 1.00 24.45 -22.38
N ALA A 41 0.66 25.71 -22.11
CA ALA A 41 0.24 26.19 -20.79
C ALA A 41 -1.08 25.56 -20.31
N LEU A 42 -2.05 25.43 -21.21
CA LEU A 42 -3.40 24.98 -20.88
C LEU A 42 -3.57 23.47 -20.89
N PHE A 43 -2.77 22.75 -21.66
CA PHE A 43 -2.96 21.31 -21.85
C PHE A 43 -1.73 20.50 -21.43
N ILE A 44 -0.54 20.79 -21.94
CA ILE A 44 0.62 19.93 -21.75
C ILE A 44 1.15 20.03 -20.32
N VAL A 45 1.42 21.25 -19.83
CA VAL A 45 1.99 21.44 -18.49
C VAL A 45 1.05 20.93 -17.39
N PRO A 46 -0.28 21.19 -17.41
CA PRO A 46 -1.20 20.63 -16.42
C PRO A 46 -1.27 19.10 -16.47
N VAL A 47 -1.28 18.48 -17.66
CA VAL A 47 -1.29 17.02 -17.79
C VAL A 47 -0.01 16.40 -17.22
N VAL A 48 1.16 16.98 -17.52
CA VAL A 48 2.44 16.53 -16.97
C VAL A 48 2.46 16.70 -15.44
N ALA A 49 2.00 17.86 -14.95
CA ALA A 49 1.93 18.13 -13.51
C ALA A 49 1.00 17.12 -12.78
N ALA A 50 -0.17 16.84 -13.37
CA ALA A 50 -1.11 15.84 -12.86
C ALA A 50 -0.49 14.43 -12.86
N GLY A 51 0.22 14.05 -13.92
CA GLY A 51 0.91 12.76 -14.00
C GLY A 51 1.99 12.60 -12.92
N VAL A 52 2.83 13.62 -12.75
CA VAL A 52 3.87 13.62 -11.69
C VAL A 52 3.22 13.57 -10.30
N GLY A 53 2.19 14.37 -10.06
CA GLY A 53 1.48 14.38 -8.79
C GLY A 53 0.79 13.06 -8.48
N ALA A 54 0.16 12.44 -9.47
CA ALA A 54 -0.48 11.13 -9.33
C ALA A 54 0.55 10.02 -9.03
N SER A 55 1.69 10.02 -9.73
CA SER A 55 2.78 9.08 -9.51
C SER A 55 3.33 9.18 -8.08
N GLU A 56 3.61 10.40 -7.62
CA GLU A 56 4.07 10.67 -6.26
C GLU A 56 3.04 10.21 -5.21
N HIS A 57 1.76 10.51 -5.43
CA HIS A 57 0.70 10.10 -4.52
C HIS A 57 0.57 8.57 -4.46
N MET A 58 0.68 7.90 -5.59
CA MET A 58 0.68 6.43 -5.66
C MET A 58 1.82 5.84 -4.82
N GLU A 59 3.04 6.32 -4.99
CA GLU A 59 4.21 5.85 -4.23
C GLU A 59 4.06 6.10 -2.72
N ARG A 60 3.63 7.30 -2.33
CA ARG A 60 3.40 7.62 -0.91
C ARG A 60 2.30 6.77 -0.28
N SER A 61 1.26 6.44 -1.04
CA SER A 61 0.16 5.60 -0.55
C SER A 61 0.53 4.13 -0.37
N GLU A 62 1.74 3.71 -0.74
CA GLU A 62 2.30 2.38 -0.44
C GLU A 62 3.00 2.32 0.92
N GLN A 63 3.29 3.47 1.51
CA GLN A 63 4.02 3.54 2.78
C GLN A 63 3.16 3.08 3.94
N THR A 64 3.75 2.30 4.86
CA THR A 64 3.10 1.85 6.09
C THR A 64 2.53 3.03 6.89
N GLN A 65 3.29 4.14 6.96
CA GLN A 65 2.85 5.34 7.67
C GLN A 65 1.60 5.97 7.06
N PHE A 66 1.43 5.89 5.73
CA PHE A 66 0.20 6.36 5.07
C PHE A 66 -1.02 5.56 5.55
N CYS A 67 -0.93 4.24 5.60
CA CYS A 67 -2.00 3.39 6.12
C CYS A 67 -2.32 3.71 7.58
N LEU A 68 -1.29 3.89 8.41
CA LEU A 68 -1.42 4.18 9.84
C LEU A 68 -1.78 5.65 10.14
N SER A 69 -1.89 6.51 9.14
CA SER A 69 -2.40 7.88 9.31
C SER A 69 -3.90 7.92 9.69
N CYS A 70 -4.63 6.82 9.39
CA CYS A 70 -6.01 6.65 9.85
C CYS A 70 -6.02 5.91 11.19
N HIS A 71 -6.61 6.51 12.23
CA HIS A 71 -6.67 5.94 13.58
C HIS A 71 -7.34 4.56 13.63
N ILE A 72 -8.28 4.29 12.74
CA ILE A 72 -8.96 2.99 12.63
C ILE A 72 -8.01 1.85 12.22
N MET A 73 -6.85 2.19 11.63
CA MET A 73 -5.80 1.24 11.25
C MET A 73 -4.77 0.98 12.37
N GLU A 74 -4.86 1.71 13.50
CA GLU A 74 -3.92 1.55 14.61
C GLU A 74 -3.85 0.10 15.15
N PRO A 75 -4.96 -0.62 15.38
CA PRO A 75 -4.90 -2.00 15.85
C PRO A 75 -4.15 -2.93 14.90
N TYR A 76 -4.29 -2.71 13.59
CA TYR A 76 -3.58 -3.49 12.56
C TYR A 76 -2.08 -3.21 12.57
N GLY A 77 -1.67 -1.95 12.77
CA GLY A 77 -0.27 -1.60 12.98
C GLY A 77 0.31 -2.22 14.26
N ARG A 78 -0.45 -2.21 15.35
CA ARG A 78 -0.04 -2.85 16.61
C ARG A 78 0.11 -4.36 16.48
N SER A 79 -0.69 -5.03 15.67
CA SER A 79 -0.61 -6.47 15.46
C SER A 79 0.74 -6.91 14.86
N LEU A 80 1.48 -6.03 14.19
CA LEU A 80 2.83 -6.30 13.69
C LEU A 80 3.86 -6.54 14.82
N TYR A 81 3.54 -6.14 16.03
CA TYR A 81 4.40 -6.27 17.20
C TYR A 81 3.95 -7.35 18.18
N VAL A 82 2.97 -8.18 17.82
CA VAL A 82 2.57 -9.32 18.67
C VAL A 82 3.72 -10.31 18.80
N ASP A 83 4.04 -10.70 20.04
CA ASP A 83 5.12 -11.65 20.35
C ASP A 83 4.62 -13.11 20.22
N ASP A 84 4.16 -13.43 19.01
CA ASP A 84 3.70 -14.77 18.66
C ASP A 84 4.03 -15.08 17.20
N LYS A 85 4.78 -16.15 16.98
CA LYS A 85 5.23 -16.58 15.66
C LYS A 85 4.08 -17.07 14.75
N SER A 86 2.93 -17.39 15.32
CA SER A 86 1.74 -17.80 14.56
C SER A 86 1.04 -16.61 13.91
N TYR A 87 1.27 -15.39 14.43
CA TYR A 87 0.79 -14.15 13.79
C TYR A 87 1.61 -13.87 12.54
N ILE A 88 1.04 -14.15 11.37
CA ILE A 88 1.75 -14.04 10.09
C ILE A 88 2.29 -12.64 9.83
N PRO A 89 1.52 -11.54 9.98
CA PRO A 89 2.05 -10.20 9.79
C PRO A 89 3.20 -9.87 10.74
N ALA A 90 3.08 -10.27 12.02
CA ALA A 90 4.11 -10.07 13.03
C ALA A 90 5.39 -10.84 12.69
N ALA A 91 5.26 -12.13 12.32
CA ALA A 91 6.38 -12.98 11.95
C ALA A 91 7.14 -12.43 10.73
N HIS A 92 6.44 -11.91 9.72
CA HIS A 92 7.07 -11.31 8.54
C HIS A 92 7.73 -9.97 8.87
N PHE A 93 7.05 -9.12 9.60
CA PHE A 93 7.55 -7.78 9.95
C PHE A 93 8.77 -7.85 10.87
N GLN A 94 8.67 -8.58 11.99
CA GLN A 94 9.72 -8.66 13.01
C GLN A 94 11.00 -9.36 12.52
N ASN A 95 10.87 -10.28 11.57
CA ASN A 95 11.99 -10.99 10.97
C ASN A 95 12.50 -10.33 9.67
N HIS A 96 12.08 -9.10 9.38
CA HIS A 96 12.48 -8.33 8.20
C HIS A 96 12.26 -9.09 6.87
N ARG A 97 11.18 -9.88 6.78
CA ARG A 97 10.78 -10.58 5.55
C ARG A 97 10.06 -9.66 4.59
N ILE A 98 9.53 -8.56 5.10
CA ILE A 98 8.89 -7.49 4.34
C ILE A 98 9.53 -6.15 4.76
N PRO A 99 9.58 -5.15 3.86
CA PRO A 99 10.10 -3.82 4.15
C PRO A 99 9.21 -3.14 5.21
N ALA A 100 9.82 -2.57 6.25
CA ALA A 100 9.07 -1.93 7.34
C ALA A 100 8.28 -0.69 6.88
N ASP A 101 8.80 0.04 5.92
CA ASP A 101 8.19 1.23 5.33
C ASP A 101 7.03 0.90 4.38
N LYS A 102 6.95 -0.33 3.85
CA LYS A 102 5.88 -0.82 2.96
C LYS A 102 5.19 -2.08 3.50
N ALA A 103 5.22 -2.30 4.82
CA ALA A 103 4.76 -3.55 5.42
C ALA A 103 3.30 -3.90 5.08
N CYS A 104 2.41 -2.93 5.18
CA CYS A 104 0.99 -3.13 4.84
C CYS A 104 0.83 -3.45 3.35
N TYR A 105 1.42 -2.61 2.50
CA TYR A 105 1.26 -2.71 1.05
C TYR A 105 1.85 -4.00 0.48
N THR A 106 2.96 -4.50 1.04
CA THR A 106 3.60 -5.74 0.59
C THR A 106 2.65 -6.95 0.66
N CYS A 107 1.76 -6.98 1.66
CA CYS A 107 0.75 -8.04 1.80
C CYS A 107 -0.60 -7.66 1.16
N HIS A 108 -0.93 -6.35 1.13
CA HIS A 108 -2.21 -5.83 0.64
C HIS A 108 -2.13 -5.24 -0.77
N THR A 109 -1.23 -5.74 -1.59
CA THR A 109 -1.18 -5.47 -3.03
C THR A 109 -1.66 -6.68 -3.82
N ASP A 110 -2.01 -6.48 -5.08
CA ASP A 110 -2.28 -7.57 -6.01
C ASP A 110 -1.08 -7.72 -6.96
N TYR A 111 -0.40 -8.85 -6.92
CA TYR A 111 0.77 -9.15 -7.77
C TYR A 111 0.39 -9.55 -9.20
N ALA A 112 -0.60 -8.85 -9.78
CA ALA A 112 -1.01 -8.98 -11.18
C ALA A 112 -0.54 -7.75 -12.00
N MET A 113 -0.73 -7.79 -13.32
CA MET A 113 -0.28 -6.75 -14.25
C MET A 113 -0.75 -5.33 -13.87
N PHE A 114 -1.99 -5.18 -13.39
CA PHE A 114 -2.55 -3.90 -12.93
C PHE A 114 -2.85 -3.91 -11.42
N GLY A 115 -2.16 -4.76 -10.68
CA GLY A 115 -2.46 -5.05 -9.29
C GLY A 115 -2.33 -3.85 -8.37
N THR A 116 -1.35 -2.97 -8.60
CA THR A 116 -1.21 -1.72 -7.84
C THR A 116 -2.48 -0.86 -7.95
N ILE A 117 -3.03 -0.69 -9.15
CA ILE A 117 -4.27 0.07 -9.36
C ILE A 117 -5.44 -0.62 -8.65
N HIS A 118 -5.56 -1.93 -8.80
CA HIS A 118 -6.61 -2.72 -8.15
C HIS A 118 -6.55 -2.58 -6.62
N ALA A 119 -5.39 -2.78 -6.02
CA ALA A 119 -5.19 -2.62 -4.58
C ALA A 119 -5.52 -1.19 -4.08
N LYS A 120 -5.23 -0.15 -4.88
CA LYS A 120 -5.60 1.23 -4.54
C LYS A 120 -7.09 1.47 -4.65
N MET A 121 -7.78 0.86 -5.61
CA MET A 121 -9.24 0.94 -5.71
C MET A 121 -9.93 0.26 -4.53
N GLU A 122 -9.42 -0.88 -4.06
CA GLU A 122 -9.88 -1.52 -2.83
C GLU A 122 -9.67 -0.62 -1.60
N GLY A 123 -8.50 0.00 -1.49
CA GLY A 123 -8.22 0.98 -0.43
C GLY A 123 -9.18 2.18 -0.50
N LEU A 124 -9.47 2.69 -1.68
CA LEU A 124 -10.44 3.78 -1.89
C LEU A 124 -11.87 3.35 -1.51
N HIS A 125 -12.23 2.10 -1.76
CA HIS A 125 -13.51 1.55 -1.32
C HIS A 125 -13.64 1.60 0.21
N HIS A 126 -12.60 1.26 0.98
CA HIS A 126 -12.60 1.42 2.44
C HIS A 126 -12.84 2.87 2.86
N VAL A 127 -12.20 3.85 2.20
CA VAL A 127 -12.40 5.28 2.46
C VAL A 127 -13.83 5.69 2.16
N TYR A 128 -14.38 5.25 1.02
CA TYR A 128 -15.76 5.50 0.63
C TYR A 128 -16.75 4.98 1.68
N VAL A 129 -16.61 3.71 2.10
CA VAL A 129 -17.50 3.10 3.09
C VAL A 129 -17.36 3.77 4.46
N TYR A 130 -16.17 4.20 4.84
CA TYR A 130 -15.94 4.90 6.09
C TYR A 130 -16.69 6.25 6.17
N TRP A 131 -16.70 7.02 5.09
CA TRP A 131 -17.30 8.35 5.07
C TRP A 131 -18.76 8.37 4.63
N LEU A 132 -19.17 7.46 3.78
CA LEU A 132 -20.48 7.50 3.12
C LEU A 132 -21.32 6.23 3.34
N GLY A 133 -20.78 5.25 4.03
CA GLY A 133 -21.44 3.99 4.33
C GLY A 133 -21.41 3.61 5.80
N THR A 134 -21.47 2.32 6.07
CA THR A 134 -21.33 1.74 7.42
C THR A 134 -20.15 0.79 7.41
N PRO A 135 -18.99 1.17 7.98
CA PRO A 135 -17.83 0.32 8.01
C PRO A 135 -18.05 -0.91 8.90
N MET A 136 -17.47 -2.03 8.51
CA MET A 136 -17.39 -3.21 9.38
C MET A 136 -16.50 -2.90 10.59
N ASN A 137 -16.84 -3.45 11.75
CA ASN A 137 -16.02 -3.33 12.96
C ASN A 137 -15.80 -4.75 13.55
N PRO A 138 -14.56 -5.26 13.58
CA PRO A 138 -13.36 -4.69 12.98
C PRO A 138 -13.43 -4.61 11.43
N ILE A 139 -12.62 -3.73 10.83
CA ILE A 139 -12.53 -3.62 9.38
C ILE A 139 -11.98 -4.93 8.80
N ARG A 140 -12.60 -5.41 7.72
CA ARG A 140 -12.17 -6.61 6.99
C ARG A 140 -12.07 -6.30 5.51
N LEU A 141 -11.36 -7.14 4.79
CA LEU A 141 -11.35 -7.07 3.33
C LEU A 141 -12.76 -7.31 2.77
N TYR A 142 -13.12 -6.58 1.74
CA TYR A 142 -14.40 -6.76 1.04
C TYR A 142 -14.36 -7.93 0.05
N LEU A 143 -13.17 -8.26 -0.45
CA LEU A 143 -12.93 -9.39 -1.35
C LEU A 143 -12.06 -10.45 -0.66
N PRO A 144 -12.18 -11.73 -1.06
CA PRO A 144 -11.32 -12.79 -0.56
C PRO A 144 -9.84 -12.49 -0.87
N TYR A 145 -8.98 -12.75 0.11
CA TYR A 145 -7.54 -12.66 -0.07
C TYR A 145 -7.06 -13.73 -1.06
N ASN A 146 -6.31 -13.32 -2.08
CA ASN A 146 -5.85 -14.23 -3.12
C ASN A 146 -4.50 -14.85 -2.73
N ASN A 147 -4.35 -16.17 -2.90
CA ASN A 147 -3.11 -16.88 -2.61
C ASN A 147 -1.90 -16.35 -3.41
N ARG A 148 -2.13 -15.71 -4.56
CA ARG A 148 -1.08 -15.08 -5.36
C ARG A 148 -0.26 -14.07 -4.53
N GLU A 149 -0.88 -13.41 -3.55
CA GLU A 149 -0.22 -12.45 -2.67
C GLU A 149 0.83 -13.14 -1.77
N CYS A 150 0.53 -14.37 -1.33
CA CYS A 150 1.48 -15.21 -0.59
C CYS A 150 2.49 -15.86 -1.54
N LEU A 151 2.00 -16.41 -2.64
CA LEU A 151 2.78 -17.19 -3.59
C LEU A 151 3.78 -16.33 -4.37
N HIS A 152 3.62 -15.01 -4.43
CA HIS A 152 4.62 -14.12 -4.99
C HIS A 152 6.02 -14.34 -4.36
N CYS A 153 6.07 -14.58 -3.05
CA CYS A 153 7.31 -14.87 -2.34
C CYS A 153 7.48 -16.37 -2.03
N HIS A 154 6.39 -17.11 -1.84
CA HIS A 154 6.43 -18.50 -1.38
C HIS A 154 6.44 -19.55 -2.49
N ALA A 155 6.01 -19.22 -3.72
CA ALA A 155 6.13 -20.17 -4.83
C ALA A 155 7.59 -20.52 -5.11
N GLY A 156 7.88 -21.83 -5.20
CA GLY A 156 9.24 -22.35 -5.33
C GLY A 156 10.08 -22.33 -4.05
N ALA A 157 9.56 -21.80 -2.94
CA ALA A 157 10.25 -21.89 -1.67
C ALA A 157 10.15 -23.33 -1.11
N ARG A 158 11.27 -23.87 -0.62
CA ARG A 158 11.32 -25.22 -0.07
C ARG A 158 10.31 -25.47 1.05
N SER A 159 10.12 -24.48 1.93
CA SER A 159 9.13 -24.55 3.02
C SER A 159 7.68 -24.67 2.52
N PHE A 160 7.39 -24.21 1.29
CA PHE A 160 6.10 -24.37 0.66
C PHE A 160 6.00 -25.66 -0.16
N GLU A 161 6.95 -25.90 -1.07
CA GLU A 161 6.91 -27.01 -2.03
C GLU A 161 7.12 -28.40 -1.35
N ASP A 162 8.00 -28.48 -0.34
CA ASP A 162 8.34 -29.75 0.35
C ASP A 162 7.47 -30.02 1.61
N SER A 163 6.56 -29.12 1.95
CA SER A 163 5.67 -29.34 3.09
C SER A 163 4.69 -30.48 2.82
N PRO A 164 4.62 -31.51 3.68
CA PRO A 164 3.69 -32.64 3.49
C PRO A 164 2.22 -32.19 3.38
N THR A 165 1.83 -31.16 4.14
CA THR A 165 0.48 -30.61 4.10
C THR A 165 0.20 -29.92 2.78
N HIS A 166 1.17 -29.13 2.27
CA HIS A 166 0.98 -28.41 1.01
C HIS A 166 1.03 -29.37 -0.19
N THR A 167 1.90 -30.36 -0.16
CA THR A 167 2.10 -31.29 -1.30
C THR A 167 0.80 -31.98 -1.71
N VAL A 168 -0.06 -32.36 -0.74
CA VAL A 168 -1.32 -33.06 -1.04
C VAL A 168 -2.42 -32.16 -1.63
N MET A 169 -2.27 -30.81 -1.54
CA MET A 169 -3.24 -29.85 -2.04
C MET A 169 -2.61 -28.72 -2.86
N ILE A 170 -1.42 -28.92 -3.37
CA ILE A 170 -0.60 -27.84 -3.97
C ILE A 170 -1.27 -27.21 -5.19
N ASP A 171 -1.97 -27.98 -6.01
CA ASP A 171 -2.69 -27.46 -7.19
C ASP A 171 -3.89 -26.63 -6.78
N ASP A 172 -4.61 -27.02 -5.73
CA ASP A 172 -5.73 -26.27 -5.18
C ASP A 172 -5.28 -24.96 -4.53
N LEU A 173 -4.12 -24.95 -3.88
CA LEU A 173 -3.50 -23.75 -3.34
C LEU A 173 -3.01 -22.82 -4.48
N LYS A 174 -2.30 -23.35 -5.48
CA LYS A 174 -1.79 -22.57 -6.61
C LYS A 174 -2.90 -22.01 -7.50
N SER A 175 -4.03 -22.73 -7.61
CA SER A 175 -5.20 -22.27 -8.35
C SER A 175 -6.16 -21.38 -7.56
N ASN A 176 -5.84 -21.05 -6.30
CA ASN A 176 -6.68 -20.28 -5.37
C ASN A 176 -8.04 -20.94 -5.05
N LYS A 177 -8.16 -22.23 -5.25
CA LYS A 177 -9.37 -23.00 -4.92
C LYS A 177 -9.48 -23.25 -3.41
N ILE A 178 -8.34 -23.42 -2.73
CA ILE A 178 -8.22 -23.44 -1.27
C ILE A 178 -7.39 -22.20 -0.88
N SER A 179 -7.89 -21.40 0.04
CA SER A 179 -7.15 -20.22 0.52
C SER A 179 -6.06 -20.65 1.51
N CYS A 180 -4.88 -20.04 1.40
CA CYS A 180 -3.81 -20.16 2.39
C CYS A 180 -4.28 -19.72 3.78
N THR A 181 -5.26 -18.83 3.86
CA THR A 181 -5.81 -18.28 5.11
C THR A 181 -7.06 -18.99 5.58
N THR A 182 -7.37 -20.18 5.04
CA THR A 182 -8.48 -21.02 5.52
C THR A 182 -8.27 -21.37 6.99
N SER A 183 -9.38 -21.46 7.74
CA SER A 183 -9.36 -21.84 9.17
C SER A 183 -8.62 -23.16 9.38
N GLY A 184 -7.74 -23.16 10.35
CA GLY A 184 -6.86 -24.29 10.65
C GLY A 184 -5.58 -24.35 9.80
N CYS A 185 -5.40 -23.40 8.87
CA CYS A 185 -4.17 -23.21 8.11
C CYS A 185 -3.43 -21.95 8.62
N HIS A 186 -3.26 -20.95 7.76
CA HIS A 186 -2.59 -19.70 8.10
C HIS A 186 -3.62 -18.60 8.47
N ASP A 187 -4.53 -18.89 9.37
CA ASP A 187 -5.68 -18.05 9.71
C ASP A 187 -5.39 -17.00 10.80
N THR A 188 -4.26 -17.10 11.50
CA THR A 188 -3.85 -16.10 12.48
C THR A 188 -3.20 -14.89 11.78
N LEU A 189 -4.04 -13.99 11.32
CA LEU A 189 -3.64 -12.76 10.66
C LEU A 189 -3.54 -11.61 11.69
N HIS A 190 -4.30 -10.55 11.54
CA HIS A 190 -4.20 -9.43 12.46
C HIS A 190 -4.87 -9.67 13.82
N ASN A 191 -5.92 -10.47 13.87
CA ASN A 191 -6.72 -10.79 15.08
C ASN A 191 -6.86 -9.61 16.06
N VAL A 192 -7.37 -8.48 15.55
CA VAL A 192 -7.38 -7.21 16.29
C VAL A 192 -8.27 -7.22 17.53
N ASP A 193 -9.29 -8.06 17.57
CA ASP A 193 -10.18 -8.22 18.73
C ASP A 193 -9.45 -8.84 19.93
N GLY A 194 -8.40 -9.64 19.69
CA GLY A 194 -7.61 -10.32 20.71
C GLY A 194 -6.40 -9.53 21.23
N LEU A 195 -6.12 -8.35 20.70
CA LEU A 195 -4.88 -7.61 21.01
C LEU A 195 -4.72 -7.20 22.47
N GLY A 196 -5.80 -7.11 23.24
CA GLY A 196 -5.75 -6.83 24.67
C GLY A 196 -5.19 -7.98 25.52
N GLN A 197 -5.10 -9.19 24.96
CA GLN A 197 -4.72 -10.44 25.66
C GLN A 197 -3.36 -10.98 25.21
N VAL A 198 -2.69 -10.32 24.27
CA VAL A 198 -1.42 -10.79 23.71
C VAL A 198 -0.23 -9.99 24.28
N LYS A 199 0.93 -10.64 24.31
CA LYS A 199 2.18 -9.98 24.60
C LYS A 199 2.71 -9.27 23.35
N PHE A 200 3.31 -8.10 23.54
CA PHE A 200 3.93 -7.36 22.45
C PHE A 200 5.45 -7.46 22.53
N TRP A 201 6.06 -7.70 21.39
CA TRP A 201 7.51 -7.64 21.23
C TRP A 201 7.99 -6.17 21.25
N ASN A 202 9.01 -5.91 22.04
CA ASN A 202 9.68 -4.61 22.08
C ASN A 202 11.17 -4.78 21.76
N PRO A 203 11.64 -4.31 20.59
CA PRO A 203 13.04 -4.47 20.20
C PRO A 203 14.04 -3.75 21.12
N ALA A 204 13.61 -2.73 21.86
CA ALA A 204 14.46 -2.05 22.85
C ALA A 204 14.70 -2.89 24.11
N MET A 205 13.69 -3.64 24.57
CA MET A 205 13.82 -4.54 25.73
C MET A 205 14.73 -5.72 25.44
N THR A 206 14.63 -6.31 24.25
CA THR A 206 15.49 -7.45 23.87
C THR A 206 16.96 -7.08 23.71
N ARG A 207 17.29 -5.83 23.45
CA ARG A 207 18.67 -5.33 23.43
C ARG A 207 19.22 -5.11 24.84
N GLY A 208 18.46 -4.48 25.72
CA GLY A 208 18.89 -4.25 27.12
C GLY A 208 19.07 -5.53 27.94
N GLU A 209 18.34 -6.60 27.63
CA GLU A 209 18.49 -7.90 28.29
C GLU A 209 19.73 -8.69 27.84
N LYS A 210 20.22 -8.42 26.61
CA LYS A 210 21.47 -9.03 26.10
C LYS A 210 22.72 -8.32 26.60
N ASP A 211 22.64 -7.03 26.90
CA ASP A 211 23.75 -6.24 27.41
C ASP A 211 23.90 -6.37 28.95
N ALA A 212 22.93 -7.00 29.63
CA ALA A 212 22.92 -7.25 31.07
C ALA A 212 23.40 -8.67 31.46
N LYS A 213 23.87 -9.49 30.50
CA LYS A 213 24.50 -10.80 30.73
C LYS A 213 25.95 -10.79 30.31
#